data_b20f36200d38b95979b39afe932de178
#
_entry.id   b20f36200d38b95979b39afe932de178
#
_cell.length_a   1.000
_cell.length_b   1.000
_cell.length_c   1.000
_cell.angle_alpha   90.00
_cell.angle_beta   90.00
_cell.angle_gamma   90.00
#
_symmetry.space_group_name_H-M   'P 1'
#
loop_
_entity.id
_entity.type
_entity.pdbx_description
1 polymer ?
#
loop_
_entity_poly.entity_id
_entity_poly.type
_entity_poly.pdbx_seq_one_letter_code
_entity_poly.pdbx_strand_id
1 'polypeptide(L)'
;MSEKNRQQKVSHSQICFASQSWYEITCHGRKLVGSAQLRRERSLLQHGSILVTFDAKLLLELTEEGERPKSPLLADRLQQRVIGLKEALGYYPDKFRVISVLLKGLEEKLGIEWKEMPLTPDEVKLAKRLECEKYSRSSSLV
;
A
#
# COMPACT_ATOMS: atom_id res chain seq x y z
N MET A 1 -31.70 -15.06 -29.12
CA MET A 1 -31.34 -15.55 -27.77
C MET A 1 -30.29 -14.62 -27.22
N SER A 2 -30.66 -13.89 -26.19
CA SER A 2 -29.96 -12.70 -25.70
C SER A 2 -28.98 -13.09 -24.60
N GLU A 3 -27.67 -12.98 -24.83
CA GLU A 3 -26.65 -13.11 -23.80
C GLU A 3 -26.64 -11.85 -22.93
N LYS A 4 -27.14 -12.03 -21.72
CA LYS A 4 -27.12 -11.02 -20.67
C LYS A 4 -25.68 -10.82 -20.19
N ASN A 5 -25.10 -9.71 -20.59
CA ASN A 5 -23.86 -9.16 -20.10
C ASN A 5 -23.97 -8.91 -18.57
N ARG A 6 -23.41 -9.83 -17.77
CA ARG A 6 -23.27 -9.68 -16.31
C ARG A 6 -22.14 -8.71 -16.05
N GLN A 7 -22.45 -7.43 -16.09
CA GLN A 7 -21.55 -6.42 -15.50
C GLN A 7 -21.48 -6.71 -13.98
N GLN A 8 -20.41 -7.34 -13.54
CA GLN A 8 -20.02 -7.35 -12.14
C GLN A 8 -19.77 -5.90 -11.73
N LYS A 9 -20.71 -5.34 -10.94
CA LYS A 9 -20.44 -4.12 -10.16
C LYS A 9 -19.27 -4.46 -9.22
N VAL A 10 -18.09 -4.01 -9.57
CA VAL A 10 -16.97 -3.94 -8.65
C VAL A 10 -17.37 -2.88 -7.62
N SER A 11 -17.83 -3.33 -6.46
CA SER A 11 -17.95 -2.44 -5.31
C SER A 11 -16.52 -2.00 -4.98
N HIS A 12 -16.19 -0.74 -5.21
CA HIS A 12 -14.95 -0.15 -4.73
C HIS A 12 -14.99 -0.18 -3.21
N SER A 13 -14.47 -1.26 -2.64
CA SER A 13 -14.14 -1.29 -1.22
C SER A 13 -13.07 -0.23 -1.01
N GLN A 14 -13.37 0.82 -0.26
CA GLN A 14 -12.42 1.88 0.09
C GLN A 14 -11.25 1.34 0.94
N ILE A 15 -11.35 0.10 1.40
CA ILE A 15 -10.32 -0.58 2.18
C ILE A 15 -9.37 -1.30 1.22
N CYS A 16 -8.28 -0.63 0.83
CA CYS A 16 -7.27 -1.16 -0.09
C CYS A 16 -6.66 -2.52 0.33
N PHE A 17 -6.70 -2.85 1.63
CA PHE A 17 -6.23 -4.13 2.16
C PHE A 17 -7.29 -5.24 2.16
N ALA A 18 -8.56 -4.93 1.92
CA ALA A 18 -9.63 -5.94 1.91
C ALA A 18 -9.70 -6.75 0.61
N SER A 19 -9.18 -6.21 -0.50
CA SER A 19 -9.13 -6.91 -1.79
C SER A 19 -7.80 -7.63 -1.97
N GLN A 20 -7.83 -8.90 -2.33
CA GLN A 20 -6.65 -9.65 -2.77
C GLN A 20 -6.41 -9.44 -4.26
N SER A 21 -5.18 -9.12 -4.63
CA SER A 21 -4.70 -9.05 -6.00
C SER A 21 -3.66 -10.17 -6.25
N TRP A 22 -3.49 -10.58 -7.50
CA TRP A 22 -2.70 -11.76 -7.89
C TRP A 22 -1.18 -11.67 -7.57
N TYR A 23 -0.66 -10.49 -7.26
CA TYR A 23 0.78 -10.26 -7.07
C TYR A 23 1.09 -9.56 -5.76
N GLU A 24 0.45 -10.00 -4.67
CA GLU A 24 0.67 -9.42 -3.34
C GLU A 24 1.73 -10.20 -2.56
N ILE A 25 2.51 -9.46 -1.77
CA ILE A 25 3.43 -10.08 -0.84
C ILE A 25 2.66 -10.51 0.39
N THR A 26 2.65 -11.82 0.62
CA THR A 26 1.96 -12.44 1.75
C THR A 26 2.93 -13.12 2.70
N CYS A 27 2.54 -13.24 3.95
CA CYS A 27 3.22 -14.03 4.97
C CYS A 27 2.18 -14.93 5.66
N HIS A 28 2.45 -16.23 5.71
CA HIS A 28 1.50 -17.24 6.22
C HIS A 28 0.10 -17.15 5.59
N GLY A 29 0.03 -16.91 4.29
CA GLY A 29 -1.24 -16.76 3.55
C GLY A 29 -2.01 -15.46 3.81
N ARG A 30 -1.45 -14.54 4.59
CA ARG A 30 -2.03 -13.24 4.93
C ARG A 30 -1.25 -12.11 4.27
N LYS A 31 -1.95 -11.09 3.79
CA LYS A 31 -1.37 -9.93 3.10
C LYS A 31 -0.50 -9.11 4.04
N LEU A 32 0.78 -8.94 3.68
CA LEU A 32 1.75 -8.15 4.42
C LEU A 32 1.99 -6.79 3.76
N VAL A 33 1.97 -6.75 2.43
CA VAL A 33 2.29 -5.55 1.65
C VAL A 33 1.14 -5.23 0.70
N GLY A 34 0.69 -3.99 0.73
CA GLY A 34 -0.18 -3.44 -0.30
C GLY A 34 0.65 -2.61 -1.27
N SER A 35 0.57 -2.90 -2.56
CA SER A 35 1.35 -2.19 -3.56
C SER A 35 0.54 -1.84 -4.80
N ALA A 36 0.97 -0.79 -5.49
CA ALA A 36 0.45 -0.37 -6.77
C ALA A 36 1.58 -0.05 -7.73
N GLN A 37 1.35 -0.30 -9.01
CA GLN A 37 2.33 -0.09 -10.07
C GLN A 37 1.71 0.74 -11.19
N LEU A 38 2.44 1.76 -11.63
CA LEU A 38 2.13 2.53 -12.82
C LEU A 38 3.27 2.35 -13.83
N ARG A 39 2.94 1.86 -15.01
CA ARG A 39 3.87 1.76 -16.14
C ARG A 39 3.57 2.82 -17.17
N ARG A 40 4.62 3.45 -17.67
CA ARG A 40 4.62 4.31 -18.86
C ARG A 40 5.74 3.83 -19.79
N GLU A 41 5.79 4.33 -21.01
CA GLU A 41 6.71 3.84 -22.06
C GLU A 41 8.17 3.61 -21.62
N ARG A 42 8.72 4.50 -20.81
CA ARG A 42 10.13 4.44 -20.34
C ARG A 42 10.27 4.53 -18.82
N SER A 43 9.21 4.42 -18.09
CA SER A 43 9.24 4.56 -16.62
C SER A 43 8.29 3.60 -15.93
N LEU A 44 8.70 3.20 -14.75
CA LEU A 44 7.93 2.39 -13.84
C LEU A 44 7.90 3.09 -12.48
N LEU A 45 6.71 3.32 -11.97
CA LEU A 45 6.52 3.71 -10.58
C LEU A 45 5.92 2.54 -9.81
N GLN A 46 6.65 2.02 -8.85
CA GLN A 46 6.18 1.04 -7.88
C GLN A 46 6.15 1.71 -6.52
N HIS A 47 5.01 1.72 -5.87
CA HIS A 47 4.88 2.20 -4.50
C HIS A 47 3.96 1.30 -3.69
N GLY A 48 4.05 1.38 -2.37
CA GLY A 48 3.21 0.58 -1.50
C GLY A 48 3.51 0.80 -0.03
N SER A 49 2.80 0.05 0.80
CA SER A 49 2.95 0.07 2.25
C SER A 49 3.27 -1.31 2.77
N ILE A 50 4.31 -1.42 3.59
CA ILE A 50 4.63 -2.61 4.37
C ILE A 50 4.06 -2.37 5.77
N LEU A 51 3.15 -3.22 6.19
CA LEU A 51 2.52 -3.09 7.49
C LEU A 51 3.49 -3.54 8.59
N VAL A 52 3.84 -2.63 9.50
CA VAL A 52 4.61 -2.99 10.69
C VAL A 52 3.71 -3.62 11.73
N THR A 53 2.53 -3.04 11.95
CA THR A 53 1.44 -3.58 12.76
C THR A 53 0.15 -3.48 11.97
N PHE A 54 -0.83 -4.30 12.30
CA PHE A 54 -2.17 -4.21 11.74
C PHE A 54 -3.21 -4.34 12.85
N ASP A 55 -4.15 -3.40 12.86
CA ASP A 55 -5.33 -3.40 13.73
C ASP A 55 -6.57 -3.19 12.87
N ALA A 56 -7.33 -4.26 12.68
CA ALA A 56 -8.52 -4.24 11.86
C ALA A 56 -9.65 -3.39 12.45
N LYS A 57 -9.74 -3.29 13.78
CA LYS A 57 -10.75 -2.47 14.45
C LYS A 57 -10.48 -0.99 14.23
N LEU A 58 -9.23 -0.58 14.48
CA LEU A 58 -8.80 0.81 14.24
C LEU A 58 -8.98 1.19 12.76
N LEU A 59 -8.64 0.30 11.82
CA LEU A 59 -8.85 0.57 10.40
C LEU A 59 -10.32 0.82 10.08
N LEU A 60 -11.21 0.01 10.61
CA LEU A 60 -12.66 0.17 10.41
C LEU A 60 -13.21 1.44 11.08
N GLU A 61 -12.64 1.86 12.19
CA GLU A 61 -13.01 3.11 12.86
C GLU A 61 -12.63 4.34 12.03
N LEU A 62 -11.49 4.28 11.32
CA LEU A 62 -10.97 5.37 10.51
C LEU A 62 -11.57 5.43 9.10
N THR A 63 -12.22 4.36 8.63
CA THR A 63 -12.90 4.37 7.35
C THR A 63 -14.33 4.87 7.53
N GLU A 64 -14.59 6.08 7.08
CA GLU A 64 -15.95 6.64 6.98
C GLU A 64 -16.70 5.95 5.83
N GLU A 65 -17.29 4.80 6.10
CA GLU A 65 -18.41 4.33 5.29
C GLU A 65 -19.67 4.52 6.12
N GLY A 66 -20.51 5.45 5.67
CA GLY A 66 -21.70 5.89 6.35
C GLY A 66 -22.55 4.76 6.94
N GLU A 67 -23.07 5.01 8.13
CA GLU A 67 -24.24 4.42 8.82
C GLU A 67 -24.42 2.90 8.85
N ARG A 68 -23.50 2.09 8.32
CA ARG A 68 -23.56 0.64 8.52
C ARG A 68 -22.86 0.27 9.81
N PRO A 69 -23.53 -0.43 10.73
CA PRO A 69 -22.89 -0.93 11.94
C PRO A 69 -21.70 -1.79 11.52
N LYS A 70 -20.50 -1.38 11.94
CA LYS A 70 -19.25 -2.09 11.65
C LYS A 70 -19.34 -3.45 12.34
N SER A 71 -19.66 -4.48 11.58
CA SER A 71 -19.83 -5.83 12.13
C SER A 71 -18.52 -6.31 12.73
N PRO A 72 -18.49 -6.76 14.00
CA PRO A 72 -17.33 -7.40 14.60
C PRO A 72 -16.75 -8.51 13.70
N LEU A 73 -17.62 -9.22 13.00
CA LEU A 73 -17.24 -10.26 12.03
C LEU A 73 -16.38 -9.72 10.88
N LEU A 74 -16.54 -8.44 10.48
CA LEU A 74 -15.70 -7.83 9.43
C LEU A 74 -14.29 -7.56 9.96
N ALA A 75 -14.16 -7.07 11.19
CA ALA A 75 -12.85 -6.88 11.83
C ALA A 75 -12.09 -8.21 11.93
N ASP A 76 -12.75 -9.26 12.39
CA ASP A 76 -12.15 -10.60 12.51
C ASP A 76 -11.73 -11.16 11.15
N ARG A 77 -12.53 -10.99 10.11
CA ARG A 77 -12.19 -11.40 8.74
C ARG A 77 -10.99 -10.62 8.20
N LEU A 78 -10.91 -9.32 8.45
CA LEU A 78 -9.77 -8.51 8.04
C LEU A 78 -8.49 -8.93 8.80
N GLN A 79 -8.59 -9.14 10.11
CA GLN A 79 -7.47 -9.59 10.93
C GLN A 79 -6.93 -10.95 10.49
N GLN A 80 -7.78 -11.84 10.00
CA GLN A 80 -7.36 -13.15 9.45
C GLN A 80 -6.72 -13.05 8.06
N ARG A 81 -6.95 -11.97 7.30
CA ARG A 81 -6.44 -11.80 5.94
C ARG A 81 -5.19 -10.94 5.84
N VAL A 82 -4.93 -10.14 6.85
CA VAL A 82 -3.82 -9.17 6.87
C VAL A 82 -2.90 -9.46 8.05
N ILE A 83 -1.61 -9.23 7.87
CA ILE A 83 -0.58 -9.42 8.90
C ILE A 83 0.39 -8.25 8.89
N GLY A 84 0.87 -7.85 10.07
CA GLY A 84 1.99 -6.92 10.20
C GLY A 84 3.30 -7.64 10.46
N LEU A 85 4.42 -6.97 10.19
CA LEU A 85 5.77 -7.50 10.44
C LEU A 85 5.98 -7.92 11.90
N LYS A 86 5.47 -7.14 12.85
CA LYS A 86 5.56 -7.46 14.28
C LYS A 86 4.96 -8.83 14.61
N GLU A 87 3.79 -9.11 14.05
CA GLU A 87 3.12 -10.40 14.26
C GLU A 87 3.85 -11.52 13.52
N ALA A 88 4.27 -11.27 12.28
CA ALA A 88 4.97 -12.26 11.47
C ALA A 88 6.33 -12.67 12.03
N LEU A 89 7.06 -11.73 12.65
CA LEU A 89 8.40 -11.94 13.21
C LEU A 89 8.40 -12.28 14.70
N GLY A 90 7.30 -12.00 15.41
CA GLY A 90 7.22 -12.13 16.87
C GLY A 90 7.90 -10.98 17.66
N TYR A 91 8.45 -9.99 16.98
CA TYR A 91 9.05 -8.79 17.58
C TYR A 91 8.84 -7.55 16.71
N TYR A 92 9.08 -6.37 17.28
CA TYR A 92 8.96 -5.09 16.56
C TYR A 92 10.25 -4.86 15.73
N PRO A 93 10.20 -4.90 14.40
CA PRO A 93 11.40 -4.73 13.60
C PRO A 93 11.87 -3.27 13.58
N ASP A 94 13.18 -3.07 13.62
CA ASP A 94 13.77 -1.77 13.38
C ASP A 94 13.57 -1.32 11.93
N LYS A 95 13.22 -0.05 11.72
CA LYS A 95 12.94 0.52 10.40
C LYS A 95 14.15 0.41 9.45
N PHE A 96 15.35 0.70 9.94
CA PHE A 96 16.55 0.66 9.10
C PHE A 96 16.91 -0.76 8.72
N ARG A 97 16.64 -1.72 9.62
CA ARG A 97 16.80 -3.14 9.31
C ARG A 97 15.83 -3.57 8.20
N VAL A 98 14.58 -3.16 8.23
CA VAL A 98 13.60 -3.44 7.17
C VAL A 98 14.07 -2.86 5.84
N ILE A 99 14.52 -1.60 5.82
CA ILE A 99 15.03 -0.94 4.62
C ILE A 99 16.24 -1.70 4.06
N SER A 100 17.23 -2.03 4.90
CA SER A 100 18.45 -2.72 4.44
C SER A 100 18.17 -4.10 3.83
N VAL A 101 17.24 -4.86 4.42
CA VAL A 101 16.84 -6.16 3.88
C VAL A 101 16.11 -6.02 2.55
N LEU A 102 15.26 -5.01 2.40
CA LEU A 102 14.57 -4.72 1.13
C LEU A 102 15.55 -4.34 0.03
N LEU A 103 16.47 -3.41 0.30
CA LEU A 103 17.49 -3.00 -0.66
C LEU A 103 18.33 -4.19 -1.13
N LYS A 104 18.82 -4.98 -0.18
CA LYS A 104 19.58 -6.19 -0.50
C LYS A 104 18.78 -7.19 -1.34
N GLY A 105 17.54 -7.45 -0.99
CA GLY A 105 16.68 -8.36 -1.76
C GLY A 105 16.41 -7.86 -3.19
N LEU A 106 16.28 -6.54 -3.38
CA LEU A 106 16.12 -5.95 -4.72
C LEU A 106 17.43 -6.02 -5.52
N GLU A 107 18.59 -5.75 -4.91
CA GLU A 107 19.90 -5.93 -5.54
C GLU A 107 20.08 -7.35 -6.09
N GLU A 108 19.83 -8.34 -5.23
CA GLU A 108 19.96 -9.75 -5.60
C GLU A 108 18.99 -10.18 -6.72
N LYS A 109 17.77 -9.66 -6.71
CA LYS A 109 16.74 -10.06 -7.67
C LYS A 109 16.80 -9.32 -9.00
N LEU A 110 17.21 -8.06 -9.00
CA LEU A 110 17.24 -7.20 -10.17
C LEU A 110 18.65 -7.08 -10.78
N GLY A 111 19.69 -7.54 -10.08
CA GLY A 111 21.09 -7.38 -10.53
C GLY A 111 21.51 -5.92 -10.59
N ILE A 112 21.05 -5.09 -9.65
CA ILE A 112 21.34 -3.66 -9.55
C ILE A 112 22.19 -3.38 -8.32
N GLU A 113 22.88 -2.25 -8.33
CA GLU A 113 23.60 -1.70 -7.18
C GLU A 113 22.94 -0.37 -6.78
N TRP A 114 22.64 -0.21 -5.49
CA TRP A 114 22.09 1.03 -4.95
C TRP A 114 23.21 2.01 -4.61
N LYS A 115 22.99 3.26 -5.00
CA LYS A 115 23.87 4.35 -4.64
C LYS A 115 23.06 5.46 -3.97
N GLU A 116 23.38 5.76 -2.72
CA GLU A 116 22.80 6.90 -2.02
C GLU A 116 23.37 8.20 -2.59
N MET A 117 22.47 9.10 -3.01
CA MET A 117 22.86 10.38 -3.58
C MET A 117 21.89 11.47 -3.10
N PRO A 118 22.38 12.71 -2.86
CA PRO A 118 21.51 13.84 -2.60
C PRO A 118 20.73 14.20 -3.88
N LEU A 119 19.58 14.86 -3.70
CA LEU A 119 18.84 15.43 -4.84
C LEU A 119 19.69 16.49 -5.55
N THR A 120 19.62 16.50 -6.86
CA THR A 120 20.22 17.55 -7.69
C THR A 120 19.51 18.89 -7.48
N PRO A 121 20.17 20.03 -7.76
CA PRO A 121 19.52 21.34 -7.66
C PRO A 121 18.23 21.47 -8.48
N ASP A 122 18.18 20.85 -9.67
CA ASP A 122 16.99 20.87 -10.52
C ASP A 122 15.85 20.03 -9.94
N GLU A 123 16.13 18.88 -9.33
CA GLU A 123 15.15 18.07 -8.63
C GLU A 123 14.58 18.81 -7.41
N VAL A 124 15.44 19.49 -6.63
CA VAL A 124 15.00 20.32 -5.49
C VAL A 124 14.09 21.47 -5.98
N LYS A 125 14.47 22.15 -7.10
CA LYS A 125 13.66 23.21 -7.69
C LYS A 125 12.31 22.68 -8.18
N LEU A 126 12.31 21.52 -8.84
CA LEU A 126 11.08 20.85 -9.29
C LEU A 126 10.19 20.46 -8.10
N ALA A 127 10.74 19.88 -7.05
CA ALA A 127 10.02 19.51 -5.84
C ALA A 127 9.30 20.71 -5.21
N LYS A 128 10.00 21.83 -5.03
CA LYS A 128 9.42 23.09 -4.50
C LYS A 128 8.30 23.63 -5.39
N ARG A 129 8.47 23.56 -6.72
CA ARG A 129 7.43 23.98 -7.64
C ARG A 129 6.18 23.10 -7.51
N LEU A 130 6.36 21.78 -7.48
CA LEU A 130 5.26 20.83 -7.32
C LEU A 130 4.55 21.02 -5.96
N GLU A 131 5.28 21.25 -4.91
CA GLU A 131 4.74 21.59 -3.60
C GLU A 131 3.79 22.79 -3.72
N CYS A 132 4.24 23.92 -4.30
CA CYS A 132 3.44 25.11 -4.44
C CYS A 132 2.25 24.97 -5.40
N GLU A 133 2.45 24.38 -6.56
CA GLU A 133 1.47 24.38 -7.64
C GLU A 133 0.42 23.24 -7.52
N LYS A 134 0.82 22.10 -6.95
CA LYS A 134 0.01 20.88 -6.96
C LYS A 134 -0.38 20.39 -5.58
N TYR A 135 0.52 20.44 -4.62
CA TYR A 135 0.32 19.78 -3.32
C TYR A 135 0.05 20.73 -2.15
N SER A 136 0.32 22.04 -2.28
CA SER A 136 -0.01 23.03 -1.25
C SER A 136 -1.47 23.48 -1.29
N ARG A 137 -2.18 23.21 -2.38
CA ARG A 137 -3.62 23.43 -2.37
C ARG A 137 -4.23 22.43 -1.42
N SER A 138 -4.58 22.88 -0.24
CA SER A 138 -5.55 22.21 0.61
C SER A 138 -6.77 21.95 -0.27
N SER A 139 -6.88 20.76 -0.83
CA SER A 139 -8.12 20.31 -1.41
C SER A 139 -9.10 20.28 -0.25
N SER A 140 -10.01 21.23 -0.24
CA SER A 140 -11.25 21.13 0.51
C SER A 140 -11.82 19.75 0.15
N LEU A 141 -11.61 18.80 1.04
CA LEU A 141 -12.36 17.57 1.04
C LEU A 141 -13.78 17.99 1.39
N VAL A 142 -14.60 18.19 0.37
CA VAL A 142 -16.05 18.28 0.47
C VAL A 142 -16.58 16.88 0.17
#